data_435ff9d136be157a704a4dc55c5c3aa9
#
_entry.id   435ff9d136be157a704a4dc55c5c3aa9
#
_cell.length_a   1.000
_cell.length_b   1.000
_cell.length_c   1.000
_cell.angle_alpha   90.00
_cell.angle_beta   90.00
_cell.angle_gamma   90.00
#
_symmetry.space_group_name_H-M   'P 1'
#
loop_
_entity.id
_entity.type
_entity.pdbx_description
1 polymer ?
#
loop_
_entity_poly.entity_id
_entity_poly.type
_entity_poly.pdbx_seq_one_letter_code
_entity_poly.pdbx_strand_id
1 'polypeptide(L)'
;MLDELAPYIDAMNIDLKGFTDHYYNEVLGGDRAMTMSFIKEAVKHCHVELTTLIVPGENDSEDEMREMTEWIAGLTDPEGKPAGTEIPLHISRFFPRFHMTDRDATNVRLVYRLADVARERLRYVYTGNC
;
A
#
# COMPACT_ATOMS: atom_id res chain seq x y z
N MET A 1 -7.59 12.33 16.10
CA MET A 1 -7.97 10.92 16.40
C MET A 1 -6.77 10.03 16.58
N LEU A 2 -5.83 10.00 15.63
CA LEU A 2 -4.65 9.12 15.73
C LEU A 2 -3.80 9.43 16.96
N ASP A 3 -3.56 10.71 17.26
CA ASP A 3 -2.76 11.12 18.42
C ASP A 3 -3.36 10.64 19.73
N GLU A 4 -4.69 10.54 19.81
CA GLU A 4 -5.38 10.06 21.01
C GLU A 4 -5.32 8.54 21.11
N LEU A 5 -5.33 7.82 19.99
CA LEU A 5 -5.34 6.36 19.95
C LEU A 5 -3.94 5.76 19.96
N ALA A 6 -2.96 6.46 19.38
CA ALA A 6 -1.61 5.93 19.19
C ALA A 6 -0.95 5.36 20.44
N PRO A 7 -1.11 5.95 21.63
CA PRO A 7 -0.53 5.37 22.85
C PRO A 7 -1.06 3.98 23.21
N TYR A 8 -2.19 3.59 22.62
CA TYR A 8 -2.87 2.30 22.89
C TYR A 8 -2.77 1.31 21.73
N ILE A 9 -2.06 1.67 20.65
CA ILE A 9 -1.94 0.85 19.45
C ILE A 9 -0.47 0.50 19.22
N ASP A 10 -0.14 -0.79 19.31
CA ASP A 10 1.22 -1.28 19.07
C ASP A 10 1.52 -1.48 17.58
N ALA A 11 0.51 -1.83 16.77
CA ALA A 11 0.66 -2.11 15.35
C ALA A 11 -0.60 -1.76 14.57
N MET A 12 -0.43 -1.34 13.32
CA MET A 12 -1.53 -1.04 12.39
C MET A 12 -1.27 -1.69 11.04
N ASN A 13 -2.33 -2.23 10.44
CA ASN A 13 -2.34 -2.62 9.04
C ASN A 13 -3.21 -1.61 8.27
N ILE A 14 -2.63 -0.91 7.32
CA ILE A 14 -3.30 0.17 6.60
C ILE A 14 -3.36 -0.17 5.11
N ASP A 15 -4.54 -0.03 4.51
CA ASP A 15 -4.71 -0.21 3.08
C ASP A 15 -4.20 1.02 2.34
N LEU A 16 -3.20 0.82 1.48
CA LEU A 16 -2.77 1.82 0.51
C LEU A 16 -3.21 1.30 -0.86
N LYS A 17 -4.39 1.72 -1.29
CA LYS A 17 -5.13 1.08 -2.38
C LYS A 17 -4.61 1.38 -3.77
N GLY A 18 -3.75 2.35 -3.90
CA GLY A 18 -3.14 2.74 -5.15
C GLY A 18 -2.32 3.98 -4.95
N PHE A 19 -1.78 4.53 -6.01
CA PHE A 19 -0.91 5.70 -5.90
C PHE A 19 -1.20 6.74 -6.97
N THR A 20 -2.45 6.82 -7.43
CA THR A 20 -2.92 7.88 -8.33
C THR A 20 -4.15 8.55 -7.73
N ASP A 21 -4.29 9.86 -7.96
CA ASP A 21 -5.47 10.60 -7.54
C ASP A 21 -6.72 10.14 -8.30
N HIS A 22 -6.56 9.77 -9.57
CA HIS A 22 -7.67 9.26 -10.37
C HIS A 22 -8.32 8.04 -9.72
N TYR A 23 -7.52 7.05 -9.32
CA TYR A 23 -8.04 5.83 -8.71
C TYR A 23 -8.71 6.11 -7.37
N TYR A 24 -8.06 6.91 -6.51
CA TYR A 24 -8.63 7.24 -5.21
C TYR A 24 -9.88 8.09 -5.30
N ASN A 25 -9.85 9.16 -6.09
CA ASN A 25 -10.93 10.12 -6.09
C ASN A 25 -12.12 9.68 -6.95
N GLU A 26 -11.87 9.12 -8.12
CA GLU A 26 -12.91 8.81 -9.09
C GLU A 26 -13.43 7.38 -8.99
N VAL A 27 -12.61 6.44 -8.61
CA VAL A 27 -13.01 5.02 -8.53
C VAL A 27 -13.38 4.62 -7.12
N LEU A 28 -12.55 4.98 -6.13
CA LEU A 28 -12.75 4.55 -4.74
C LEU A 28 -13.56 5.55 -3.91
N GLY A 29 -13.72 6.78 -4.38
CA GLY A 29 -14.41 7.82 -3.62
C GLY A 29 -13.65 8.29 -2.39
N GLY A 30 -12.34 8.06 -2.34
CA GLY A 30 -11.48 8.46 -1.23
C GLY A 30 -10.52 9.57 -1.60
N ASP A 31 -9.54 9.82 -0.73
CA ASP A 31 -8.53 10.85 -0.92
C ASP A 31 -7.15 10.27 -0.64
N ARG A 32 -6.32 10.19 -1.69
CA ARG A 32 -4.96 9.66 -1.58
C ARG A 32 -4.11 10.47 -0.59
N ALA A 33 -4.21 11.77 -0.63
CA ALA A 33 -3.42 12.66 0.24
C ALA A 33 -3.75 12.42 1.71
N MET A 34 -5.01 12.20 2.05
CA MET A 34 -5.42 11.88 3.42
C MET A 34 -4.84 10.55 3.87
N THR A 35 -4.89 9.53 3.03
CA THR A 35 -4.32 8.22 3.34
C THR A 35 -2.82 8.32 3.57
N MET A 36 -2.11 9.03 2.70
CA MET A 36 -0.67 9.23 2.83
C MET A 36 -0.32 9.99 4.11
N SER A 37 -1.07 11.04 4.45
CA SER A 37 -0.86 11.79 5.69
C SER A 37 -1.08 10.92 6.92
N PHE A 38 -2.11 10.08 6.90
CA PHE A 38 -2.39 9.15 7.99
C PHE A 38 -1.24 8.15 8.17
N ILE A 39 -0.72 7.60 7.08
CA ILE A 39 0.41 6.65 7.13
C ILE A 39 1.65 7.33 7.68
N LYS A 40 1.98 8.53 7.21
CA LYS A 40 3.13 9.29 7.70
C LYS A 40 3.07 9.49 9.21
N GLU A 41 1.90 9.80 9.72
CA GLU A 41 1.71 9.99 11.16
C GLU A 41 1.76 8.67 11.91
N ALA A 42 1.11 7.63 11.40
CA ALA A 42 1.08 6.32 12.05
C ALA A 42 2.48 5.73 12.23
N VAL A 43 3.36 5.90 11.24
CA VAL A 43 4.74 5.39 11.31
C VAL A 43 5.51 5.98 12.48
N LYS A 44 5.15 7.17 12.93
CA LYS A 44 5.79 7.83 14.07
C LYS A 44 5.32 7.30 15.42
N HIS A 45 4.21 6.57 15.47
CA HIS A 45 3.58 6.17 16.72
C HIS A 45 3.56 4.67 16.96
N CYS A 46 3.58 3.86 15.90
CA CYS A 46 3.44 2.41 16.03
C CYS A 46 4.08 1.67 14.86
N HIS A 47 4.15 0.35 14.99
CA HIS A 47 4.54 -0.51 13.87
C HIS A 47 3.43 -0.47 12.80
N VAL A 48 3.82 -0.22 11.56
CA VAL A 48 2.89 -0.13 10.43
C VAL A 48 3.22 -1.19 9.40
N GLU A 49 2.20 -1.89 8.91
CA GLU A 49 2.29 -2.72 7.72
C GLU A 49 1.28 -2.18 6.70
N LEU A 50 1.63 -2.22 5.44
CA LEU A 50 0.78 -1.70 4.37
C LEU A 50 0.30 -2.84 3.50
N THR A 51 -0.93 -2.73 3.02
CA THR A 51 -1.53 -3.70 2.11
C THR A 51 -2.07 -2.98 0.88
N THR A 52 -1.76 -3.50 -0.31
CA THR A 52 -2.35 -3.01 -1.56
C THR A 52 -2.94 -4.19 -2.32
N LEU A 53 -4.17 -4.02 -2.83
CA LEU A 53 -4.86 -4.99 -3.67
C LEU A 53 -4.66 -4.58 -5.12
N ILE A 54 -4.07 -5.45 -5.93
CA ILE A 54 -3.81 -5.14 -7.34
C ILE A 54 -5.04 -5.47 -8.17
N VAL A 55 -5.72 -4.43 -8.65
CA VAL A 55 -6.94 -4.54 -9.46
C VAL A 55 -6.59 -4.27 -10.92
N PRO A 56 -6.87 -5.23 -11.83
CA PRO A 56 -6.51 -5.09 -13.25
C PRO A 56 -7.08 -3.80 -13.86
N GLY A 57 -6.24 -3.05 -14.55
CA GLY A 57 -6.60 -1.82 -15.21
C GLY A 57 -6.69 -0.60 -14.32
N GLU A 58 -6.53 -0.75 -13.00
CA GLU A 58 -6.65 0.36 -12.05
C GLU A 58 -5.31 0.77 -11.44
N ASN A 59 -4.63 -0.17 -10.79
CA ASN A 59 -3.39 0.10 -10.08
C ASN A 59 -2.30 -0.94 -10.35
N ASP A 60 -2.32 -1.55 -11.52
CA ASP A 60 -1.49 -2.71 -11.85
C ASP A 60 -0.22 -2.37 -12.63
N SER A 61 0.14 -1.10 -12.77
CA SER A 61 1.35 -0.72 -13.52
C SER A 61 2.61 -0.81 -12.66
N GLU A 62 3.73 -1.14 -13.30
CA GLU A 62 5.03 -1.15 -12.64
C GLU A 62 5.46 0.26 -12.22
N ASP A 63 5.15 1.27 -13.05
CA ASP A 63 5.51 2.65 -12.74
C ASP A 63 4.81 3.15 -11.48
N GLU A 64 3.52 2.82 -11.33
CA GLU A 64 2.78 3.17 -10.12
C GLU A 64 3.37 2.46 -8.90
N MET A 65 3.73 1.19 -9.04
CA MET A 65 4.35 0.44 -7.94
C MET A 65 5.69 1.05 -7.55
N ARG A 66 6.50 1.52 -8.52
CA ARG A 66 7.76 2.20 -8.22
C ARG A 66 7.53 3.50 -7.47
N GLU A 67 6.57 4.30 -7.90
CA GLU A 67 6.23 5.55 -7.21
C GLU A 67 5.75 5.30 -5.79
N MET A 68 4.87 4.32 -5.60
CA MET A 68 4.37 3.93 -4.29
C MET A 68 5.51 3.50 -3.36
N THR A 69 6.37 2.60 -3.83
CA THR A 69 7.43 2.05 -2.99
C THR A 69 8.54 3.08 -2.73
N GLU A 70 8.79 3.97 -3.67
CA GLU A 70 9.70 5.09 -3.45
C GLU A 70 9.19 6.00 -2.33
N TRP A 71 7.90 6.32 -2.34
CA TRP A 71 7.29 7.10 -1.28
C TRP A 71 7.35 6.37 0.07
N ILE A 72 7.02 5.09 0.10
CA ILE A 72 7.10 4.29 1.34
C ILE A 72 8.52 4.28 1.88
N ALA A 73 9.50 4.02 1.02
CA ALA A 73 10.91 3.95 1.43
C ALA A 73 11.41 5.28 2.01
N GLY A 74 10.79 6.39 1.63
CA GLY A 74 11.15 7.71 2.12
C GLY A 74 10.52 8.08 3.47
N LEU A 75 9.68 7.23 4.05
CA LEU A 75 9.07 7.50 5.34
C LEU A 75 10.11 7.47 6.46
N THR A 76 9.91 8.33 7.46
CA THR A 76 10.86 8.50 8.56
C THR A 76 10.20 8.26 9.90
N ASP A 77 11.02 7.91 10.90
CA ASP A 77 10.59 7.80 12.28
C ASP A 77 10.44 9.20 12.95
N PRO A 78 10.00 9.28 14.22
CA PRO A 78 9.84 10.58 14.90
C PRO A 78 11.13 11.40 14.98
N GLU A 79 12.28 10.76 14.86
CA GLU A 79 13.59 11.41 14.95
C GLU A 79 14.13 11.82 13.57
N GLY A 80 13.35 11.57 12.50
CA GLY A 80 13.74 11.89 11.13
C GLY A 80 14.65 10.86 10.47
N LYS A 81 14.85 9.70 11.09
CA LYS A 81 15.68 8.62 10.52
C LYS A 81 14.88 7.79 9.53
N PRO A 82 15.52 7.25 8.48
CA PRO A 82 14.82 6.39 7.53
C PRO A 82 14.19 5.18 8.23
N ALA A 83 12.89 4.97 8.01
CA ALA A 83 12.14 3.85 8.57
C ALA A 83 11.34 3.11 7.51
N GLY A 84 11.10 3.73 6.36
CA GLY A 84 10.18 3.22 5.35
C GLY A 84 10.62 1.90 4.71
N THR A 85 11.93 1.69 4.54
CA THR A 85 12.45 0.46 3.92
C THR A 85 12.16 -0.79 4.76
N GLU A 86 11.88 -0.62 6.03
CA GLU A 86 11.57 -1.72 6.96
C GLU A 86 10.06 -1.97 7.11
N ILE A 87 9.22 -1.17 6.45
CA ILE A 87 7.77 -1.34 6.51
C ILE A 87 7.36 -2.50 5.60
N PRO A 88 6.71 -3.55 6.14
CA PRO A 88 6.23 -4.65 5.31
C PRO A 88 5.12 -4.17 4.35
N LEU A 89 5.22 -4.56 3.08
CA LEU A 89 4.20 -4.33 2.08
C LEU A 89 3.61 -5.66 1.64
N HIS A 90 2.30 -5.80 1.82
CA HIS A 90 1.54 -6.96 1.38
C HIS A 90 0.84 -6.62 0.06
N ILE A 91 1.16 -7.36 -0.99
CA ILE A 91 0.57 -7.18 -2.32
C ILE A 91 -0.39 -8.34 -2.54
N SER A 92 -1.69 -8.04 -2.57
CA SER A 92 -2.72 -9.05 -2.68
C SER A 92 -3.28 -9.16 -4.08
N ARG A 93 -3.57 -10.39 -4.51
CA ARG A 93 -4.21 -10.67 -5.77
C ARG A 93 -5.71 -10.39 -5.68
N PHE A 94 -6.25 -9.68 -6.67
CA PHE A 94 -7.69 -9.46 -6.80
C PHE A 94 -8.38 -10.67 -7.39
N PHE A 95 -9.56 -11.03 -6.83
CA PHE A 95 -10.47 -12.00 -7.41
C PHE A 95 -11.84 -11.34 -7.63
N PRO A 96 -12.49 -11.54 -8.80
CA PRO A 96 -13.82 -11.01 -9.02
C PRO A 96 -14.80 -11.61 -8.01
N ARG A 97 -15.66 -10.76 -7.46
CA ARG A 97 -16.74 -11.18 -6.57
C ARG A 97 -18.05 -11.00 -7.30
N PHE A 98 -19.14 -11.44 -6.69
CA PHE A 98 -20.46 -11.44 -7.28
C PHE A 98 -20.85 -10.13 -7.97
N HIS A 99 -20.48 -8.98 -7.41
CA HIS A 99 -20.79 -7.68 -7.98
C HIS A 99 -19.66 -7.06 -8.81
N MET A 100 -18.57 -7.78 -9.03
CA MET A 100 -17.39 -7.28 -9.76
C MET A 100 -17.01 -8.23 -10.89
N THR A 101 -18.00 -8.78 -11.57
CA THR A 101 -17.78 -9.76 -12.65
C THR A 101 -17.33 -9.13 -13.97
N ASP A 102 -17.24 -7.80 -14.03
CA ASP A 102 -16.70 -7.08 -15.19
C ASP A 102 -15.18 -7.15 -15.31
N ARG A 103 -14.50 -7.71 -14.30
CA ARG A 103 -13.05 -7.83 -14.29
C ARG A 103 -12.62 -9.26 -14.00
N ASP A 104 -11.55 -9.69 -14.65
CA ASP A 104 -10.91 -10.96 -14.34
C ASP A 104 -10.06 -10.84 -13.07
N ALA A 105 -9.72 -12.00 -12.49
CA ALA A 105 -8.73 -12.04 -11.41
C ALA A 105 -7.39 -11.51 -11.91
N THR A 106 -6.62 -10.90 -11.03
CA THR A 106 -5.28 -10.42 -11.36
C THR A 106 -4.39 -11.60 -11.74
N ASN A 107 -3.62 -11.45 -12.81
CA ASN A 107 -2.66 -12.47 -13.23
C ASN A 107 -1.61 -12.65 -12.13
N VAL A 108 -1.39 -13.91 -11.73
CA VAL A 108 -0.43 -14.25 -10.66
C VAL A 108 0.98 -13.78 -11.02
N ARG A 109 1.38 -13.91 -12.29
CA ARG A 109 2.71 -13.46 -12.75
C ARG A 109 2.88 -11.95 -12.58
N LEU A 110 1.80 -11.19 -12.81
CA LEU A 110 1.84 -9.74 -12.60
C LEU A 110 2.04 -9.40 -11.13
N VAL A 111 1.34 -10.10 -10.23
CA VAL A 111 1.51 -9.88 -8.79
C VAL A 111 2.96 -10.14 -8.37
N TYR A 112 3.55 -11.24 -8.83
CA TYR A 112 4.96 -11.54 -8.53
C TYR A 112 5.91 -10.52 -9.16
N ARG A 113 5.60 -10.04 -10.36
CA ARG A 113 6.41 -9.00 -11.03
C ARG A 113 6.38 -7.70 -10.22
N LEU A 114 5.20 -7.29 -9.77
CA LEU A 114 5.07 -6.09 -8.96
C LEU A 114 5.77 -6.24 -7.61
N ALA A 115 5.74 -7.44 -7.03
CA ALA A 115 6.49 -7.73 -5.82
C ALA A 115 8.00 -7.56 -6.03
N ASP A 116 8.52 -8.03 -7.18
CA ASP A 116 9.93 -7.85 -7.51
C ASP A 116 10.28 -6.36 -7.67
N VAL A 117 9.40 -5.59 -8.30
CA VAL A 117 9.57 -4.13 -8.40
C VAL A 117 9.61 -3.50 -7.01
N ALA A 118 8.70 -3.90 -6.14
CA ALA A 118 8.64 -3.38 -4.76
C ALA A 118 9.93 -3.73 -3.98
N ARG A 119 10.48 -4.91 -4.19
CA ARG A 119 11.71 -5.35 -3.50
C ARG A 119 12.95 -4.56 -3.89
N GLU A 120 12.90 -3.79 -4.96
CA GLU A 120 14.00 -2.90 -5.33
C GLU A 120 14.25 -1.84 -4.24
N ARG A 121 13.21 -1.49 -3.46
CA ARG A 121 13.29 -0.43 -2.44
C ARG A 121 12.88 -0.87 -1.05
N LEU A 122 12.04 -1.90 -0.92
CA LEU A 122 11.50 -2.35 0.35
C LEU A 122 12.08 -3.70 0.73
N ARG A 123 12.40 -3.86 2.00
CA ARG A 123 13.02 -5.08 2.51
C ARG A 123 12.04 -6.24 2.67
N TYR A 124 10.80 -5.93 3.08
CA TYR A 124 9.78 -6.93 3.38
C TYR A 124 8.59 -6.78 2.44
N VAL A 125 8.50 -7.64 1.44
CA VAL A 125 7.40 -7.64 0.47
C VAL A 125 6.81 -9.04 0.41
N TYR A 126 5.50 -9.14 0.65
CA TYR A 126 4.77 -10.40 0.69
C TYR A 126 3.64 -10.37 -0.33
N THR A 127 3.37 -11.52 -0.96
CA THR A 127 2.23 -11.67 -1.86
C THR A 127 1.12 -12.45 -1.17
N GLY A 128 -0.14 -12.14 -1.48
CA GLY A 128 -1.30 -12.79 -0.90
C GLY A 128 -2.33 -13.19 -1.94
N ASN A 129 -3.12 -14.20 -1.61
CA ASN A 129 -4.17 -14.76 -2.48
C ASN A 129 -3.64 -15.32 -3.80
N CYS A 130 -2.41 -15.77 -3.82
CA CYS A 130 -1.78 -16.37 -5.01
C CYS A 130 -1.76 -17.88 -4.93
#